data_46fe3d6f197ae6e78d1ffba3c74f5ad8
#
_entry.id   46fe3d6f197ae6e78d1ffba3c74f5ad8
#
_cell.length_a   1.000
_cell.length_b   1.000
_cell.length_c   1.000
_cell.angle_alpha   90.00
_cell.angle_beta   90.00
_cell.angle_gamma   90.00
#
_symmetry.space_group_name_H-M   'P 1'
#
loop_
_entity.id
_entity.type
_entity.pdbx_description
1 polymer ?
#
loop_
_entity_poly.entity_id
_entity_poly.type
_entity_poly.pdbx_seq_one_letter_code
_entity_poly.pdbx_strand_id
1 'polypeptide(L)'
;MPEPRTVKLADILVNYSLKVKKGERVLINSSSELAKPLVLEVYKNVLKAGGHPFVNIAFEEISNIFYNLASREQLLDFPKVRLFEARNMDCIVNIRASVNKRALSNVD
;
A
#
# COMPACT_ATOMS: atom_id res chain seq x y z
N MET A 1 -0.77 -19.55 8.23
CA MET A 1 -2.00 -18.94 8.74
C MET A 1 -1.75 -17.52 9.19
N PRO A 2 -2.59 -16.58 8.80
CA PRO A 2 -2.42 -15.20 9.26
C PRO A 2 -2.77 -15.09 10.74
N GLU A 3 -2.10 -14.20 11.42
CA GLU A 3 -2.40 -13.91 12.81
C GLU A 3 -3.78 -13.30 12.93
N PRO A 4 -4.52 -13.62 14.00
CA PRO A 4 -5.83 -13.01 14.23
C PRO A 4 -5.79 -11.48 14.25
N ARG A 5 -4.72 -10.88 14.77
CA ARG A 5 -4.57 -9.43 14.78
C ARG A 5 -4.50 -8.85 13.38
N THR A 6 -3.75 -9.52 12.51
CA THR A 6 -3.57 -9.07 11.13
C THR A 6 -4.91 -9.14 10.40
N VAL A 7 -5.65 -10.22 10.58
CA VAL A 7 -6.96 -10.38 9.97
C VAL A 7 -7.90 -9.29 10.44
N LYS A 8 -7.93 -9.03 11.74
CA LYS A 8 -8.81 -8.02 12.32
C LYS A 8 -8.43 -6.61 11.87
N LEU A 9 -7.14 -6.31 11.83
CA LEU A 9 -6.67 -5.00 11.40
C LEU A 9 -7.06 -4.74 9.95
N ALA A 10 -6.90 -5.73 9.09
CA ALA A 10 -7.27 -5.58 7.68
C ALA A 10 -8.78 -5.32 7.54
N ASP A 11 -9.59 -6.03 8.31
CA ASP A 11 -11.03 -5.83 8.29
C ASP A 11 -11.38 -4.40 8.71
N ILE A 12 -10.76 -3.91 9.79
CA ILE A 12 -11.02 -2.56 10.28
C ILE A 12 -10.60 -1.51 9.23
N LEU A 13 -9.42 -1.71 8.62
CA LEU A 13 -8.95 -0.78 7.62
C LEU A 13 -9.91 -0.67 6.43
N VAL A 14 -10.31 -1.79 5.88
CA VAL A 14 -11.12 -1.81 4.67
C VAL A 14 -12.56 -1.41 4.92
N ASN A 15 -13.17 -1.96 5.97
CA ASN A 15 -14.60 -1.79 6.18
C ASN A 15 -15.00 -0.63 7.07
N TYR A 16 -14.09 -0.17 7.93
CA TYR A 16 -14.40 0.92 8.86
C TYR A 16 -13.63 2.19 8.57
N SER A 17 -12.32 2.09 8.34
CA SER A 17 -11.50 3.28 8.11
C SER A 17 -11.66 3.81 6.71
N LEU A 18 -11.51 2.95 5.71
CA LEU A 18 -11.61 3.34 4.31
C LEU A 18 -13.04 3.27 3.78
N LYS A 19 -13.84 2.40 4.36
CA LYS A 19 -15.22 2.17 3.93
C LYS A 19 -15.31 1.90 2.44
N VAL A 20 -14.50 0.94 1.98
CA VAL A 20 -14.44 0.58 0.58
C VAL A 20 -15.80 0.11 0.09
N LYS A 21 -16.22 0.65 -1.04
CA LYS A 21 -17.52 0.34 -1.63
C LYS A 21 -17.35 -0.44 -2.93
N LYS A 22 -18.41 -1.12 -3.30
CA LYS A 22 -18.43 -1.89 -4.54
C LYS A 22 -18.03 -1.01 -5.72
N GLY A 23 -17.11 -1.51 -6.54
CA GLY A 23 -16.65 -0.81 -7.73
C GLY A 23 -15.51 0.15 -7.53
N GLU A 24 -15.15 0.44 -6.29
CA GLU A 24 -14.04 1.36 -6.01
C GLU A 24 -12.69 0.70 -6.28
N ARG A 25 -11.75 1.49 -6.77
CA ARG A 25 -10.38 1.05 -7.00
C ARG A 25 -9.54 1.44 -5.80
N VAL A 26 -8.84 0.46 -5.24
CA VAL A 26 -8.03 0.65 -4.06
C VAL A 26 -6.59 0.28 -4.36
N LEU A 27 -5.68 1.23 -4.21
CA LEU A 27 -4.26 0.98 -4.41
C LEU A 27 -3.61 0.68 -3.07
N ILE A 28 -2.96 -0.46 -2.98
CA ILE A 28 -2.28 -0.90 -1.78
C ILE A 28 -0.79 -0.84 -2.04
N ASN A 29 -0.11 0.10 -1.39
CA ASN A 29 1.33 0.28 -1.52
C ASN A 29 2.04 -0.29 -0.31
N SER A 30 3.11 -1.02 -0.54
CA SER A 30 3.95 -1.49 0.55
C SER A 30 5.40 -1.53 0.10
N SER A 31 6.31 -1.28 1.03
CA SER A 31 7.73 -1.29 0.74
C SER A 31 8.48 -2.35 1.55
N SER A 32 7.77 -3.28 2.14
CA SER A 32 8.42 -4.28 2.98
C SER A 32 7.77 -5.64 2.87
N GLU A 33 8.60 -6.67 2.82
CA GLU A 33 8.12 -8.05 2.85
C GLU A 33 7.51 -8.39 4.21
N LEU A 34 7.91 -7.68 5.26
CA LEU A 34 7.35 -7.91 6.59
C LEU A 34 5.88 -7.54 6.65
N ALA A 35 5.44 -6.68 5.77
CA ALA A 35 4.05 -6.28 5.70
C ALA A 35 3.19 -7.25 4.87
N LYS A 36 3.79 -8.24 4.25
CA LYS A 36 3.10 -9.15 3.36
C LYS A 36 1.81 -9.75 3.95
N PRO A 37 1.81 -10.26 5.19
CA PRO A 37 0.58 -10.83 5.74
C PRO A 37 -0.57 -9.83 5.78
N LEU A 38 -0.29 -8.59 6.15
CA LEU A 38 -1.33 -7.56 6.19
C LEU A 38 -1.78 -7.17 4.79
N VAL A 39 -0.84 -7.04 3.85
CA VAL A 39 -1.17 -6.72 2.46
C VAL A 39 -2.13 -7.76 1.89
N LEU A 40 -1.86 -9.04 2.13
CA LEU A 40 -2.71 -10.12 1.62
C LEU A 40 -4.10 -10.07 2.24
N GLU A 41 -4.21 -9.78 3.53
CA GLU A 41 -5.50 -9.69 4.19
C GLU A 41 -6.30 -8.47 3.74
N VAL A 42 -5.62 -7.35 3.53
CA VAL A 42 -6.28 -6.14 3.00
C VAL A 42 -6.79 -6.43 1.58
N TYR A 43 -5.97 -7.07 0.77
CA TYR A 43 -6.34 -7.45 -0.60
C TYR A 43 -7.63 -8.28 -0.61
N LYS A 44 -7.67 -9.30 0.24
CA LYS A 44 -8.86 -10.16 0.37
C LYS A 44 -10.10 -9.35 0.77
N ASN A 45 -9.94 -8.46 1.73
CA ASN A 45 -11.07 -7.68 2.22
C ASN A 45 -11.60 -6.70 1.18
N VAL A 46 -10.71 -6.12 0.37
CA VAL A 46 -11.14 -5.24 -0.71
C VAL A 46 -11.99 -6.02 -1.71
N LEU A 47 -11.54 -7.23 -2.07
CA LEU A 47 -12.31 -8.08 -2.97
C LEU A 47 -13.68 -8.45 -2.38
N LYS A 48 -13.71 -8.78 -1.09
CA LYS A 48 -14.95 -9.13 -0.42
C LYS A 48 -15.93 -7.95 -0.38
N ALA A 49 -15.40 -6.74 -0.29
CA ALA A 49 -16.24 -5.54 -0.30
C ALA A 49 -16.71 -5.15 -1.70
N GLY A 50 -16.25 -5.87 -2.72
CA GLY A 50 -16.62 -5.59 -4.10
C GLY A 50 -15.74 -4.55 -4.77
N GLY A 51 -14.65 -4.16 -4.13
CA GLY A 51 -13.70 -3.22 -4.69
C GLY A 51 -12.71 -3.90 -5.63
N HIS A 52 -11.91 -3.09 -6.28
CA HIS A 52 -10.88 -3.56 -7.21
C HIS A 52 -9.51 -3.24 -6.64
N PRO A 53 -8.81 -4.22 -6.05
CA PRO A 53 -7.51 -3.96 -5.44
C PRO A 53 -6.38 -3.98 -6.47
N PHE A 54 -5.46 -3.06 -6.29
CA PHE A 54 -4.22 -2.99 -7.07
C PHE A 54 -3.08 -2.90 -6.07
N VAL A 55 -2.02 -3.66 -6.30
CA VAL A 55 -0.91 -3.74 -5.34
C VAL A 55 0.39 -3.31 -5.97
N ASN A 56 1.09 -2.39 -5.30
CA ASN A 56 2.45 -2.02 -5.66
C ASN A 56 3.35 -2.36 -4.49
N ILE A 57 4.30 -3.26 -4.72
CA ILE A 57 5.28 -3.60 -3.69
C ILE A 57 6.64 -3.17 -4.23
N ALA A 58 7.29 -2.29 -3.51
CA ALA A 58 8.61 -1.80 -3.89
C ALA A 58 9.63 -2.24 -2.86
N PHE A 59 10.81 -2.59 -3.33
CA PHE A 59 11.93 -2.85 -2.44
C PHE A 59 12.59 -1.51 -2.16
N GLU A 60 13.02 -1.31 -0.92
CA GLU A 60 13.68 -0.06 -0.54
C GLU A 60 14.91 0.22 -1.40
N GLU A 61 15.64 -0.83 -1.77
CA GLU A 61 16.82 -0.70 -2.61
C GLU A 61 16.51 -0.08 -3.97
N ILE A 62 15.31 -0.27 -4.48
CA ILE A 62 14.92 0.29 -5.78
C ILE A 62 14.98 1.81 -5.75
N SER A 63 14.50 2.42 -4.68
CA SER A 63 14.56 3.88 -4.54
C SER A 63 15.99 4.39 -4.53
N ASN A 64 16.86 3.70 -3.80
CA ASN A 64 18.26 4.09 -3.74
C ASN A 64 18.93 3.97 -5.11
N ILE A 65 18.67 2.88 -5.81
CA ILE A 65 19.23 2.69 -7.15
C ILE A 65 18.72 3.78 -8.10
N PHE A 66 17.44 4.04 -8.04
CA PHE A 66 16.83 5.04 -8.92
C PHE A 66 17.44 6.43 -8.72
N TYR A 67 17.50 6.89 -7.47
CA TYR A 67 18.04 8.23 -7.19
C TYR A 67 19.53 8.35 -7.48
N ASN A 68 20.27 7.25 -7.42
CA ASN A 68 21.70 7.28 -7.71
C ASN A 68 22.02 7.20 -9.19
N LEU A 69 21.19 6.54 -9.96
CA LEU A 69 21.49 6.25 -11.36
C LEU A 69 20.60 6.93 -12.39
N ALA A 70 19.46 7.45 -11.97
CA ALA A 70 18.51 8.02 -12.91
C ALA A 70 19.03 9.31 -13.53
N SER A 71 18.74 9.47 -14.82
CA SER A 71 19.01 10.72 -15.51
C SER A 71 17.96 11.75 -15.12
N ARG A 72 18.23 13.00 -15.48
CA ARG A 72 17.27 14.08 -15.22
C ARG A 72 15.93 13.76 -15.90
N GLU A 73 15.98 13.26 -17.11
CA GLU A 73 14.79 12.92 -17.86
C GLU A 73 13.97 11.85 -17.14
N GLN A 74 14.63 10.85 -16.60
CA GLN A 74 13.96 9.77 -15.86
C GLN A 74 13.35 10.28 -14.57
N LEU A 75 14.06 11.18 -13.88
CA LEU A 75 13.54 11.79 -12.67
C LEU A 75 12.28 12.61 -12.91
N LEU A 76 12.21 13.27 -14.07
CA LEU A 76 11.06 14.11 -14.42
C LEU A 76 9.87 13.29 -14.90
N ASP A 77 10.11 12.14 -15.49
CA ASP A 77 9.06 11.29 -16.02
C ASP A 77 8.34 10.47 -14.94
N PHE A 78 9.09 10.00 -13.96
CA PHE A 78 8.57 9.11 -12.94
C PHE A 78 7.32 9.66 -12.22
N PRO A 79 7.29 10.92 -11.76
CA PRO A 79 6.11 11.45 -11.08
C PRO A 79 4.86 11.48 -11.94
N LYS A 80 5.02 11.59 -13.25
CA LYS A 80 3.87 11.64 -14.16
C LYS A 80 3.08 10.34 -14.13
N VAL A 81 3.79 9.22 -14.13
CA VAL A 81 3.16 7.90 -14.09
C VAL A 81 2.50 7.67 -12.75
N ARG A 82 3.18 8.07 -11.66
CA ARG A 82 2.61 7.96 -10.32
C ARG A 82 1.35 8.79 -10.17
N LEU A 83 1.35 9.98 -10.73
CA LEU A 83 0.18 10.85 -10.67
C LEU A 83 -0.99 10.27 -11.47
N PHE A 84 -0.69 9.72 -12.63
CA PHE A 84 -1.71 9.07 -13.46
C PHE A 84 -2.36 7.92 -12.68
N GLU A 85 -1.53 7.10 -12.05
CA GLU A 85 -2.02 5.97 -11.25
C GLU A 85 -2.91 6.47 -10.11
N ALA A 86 -2.45 7.48 -9.37
CA ALA A 86 -3.19 8.02 -8.23
C ALA A 86 -4.55 8.58 -8.64
N ARG A 87 -4.62 9.24 -9.78
CA ARG A 87 -5.87 9.82 -10.27
C ARG A 87 -6.93 8.79 -10.60
N ASN A 88 -6.51 7.57 -10.86
CA ASN A 88 -7.45 6.51 -11.22
C ASN A 88 -7.86 5.66 -10.02
N MET A 89 -7.40 6.01 -8.82
CA MET A 89 -7.75 5.27 -7.61
C MET A 89 -8.74 6.05 -6.77
N ASP A 90 -9.65 5.33 -6.13
CA ASP A 90 -10.58 5.93 -5.18
C ASP A 90 -9.99 5.96 -3.78
N CYS A 91 -9.17 4.97 -3.45
CA CYS A 91 -8.50 4.90 -2.15
C CYS A 91 -7.05 4.49 -2.34
N ILE A 92 -6.17 5.01 -1.50
CA ILE A 92 -4.76 4.62 -1.49
C ILE A 92 -4.37 4.28 -0.06
N VAL A 93 -3.83 3.09 0.13
CA VAL A 93 -3.39 2.60 1.43
C VAL A 93 -1.89 2.36 1.38
N ASN A 94 -1.16 2.95 2.30
CA ASN A 94 0.27 2.70 2.41
C ASN A 94 0.53 1.83 3.62
N ILE A 95 0.95 0.60 3.39
CA ILE A 95 1.22 -0.34 4.46
C ILE A 95 2.71 -0.45 4.65
N ARG A 96 3.18 -0.07 5.84
CA ARG A 96 4.58 -0.15 6.20
C ARG A 96 4.75 -1.23 7.25
N ALA A 97 5.84 -1.94 7.17
CA ALA A 97 6.20 -2.82 8.25
C ALA A 97 6.87 -1.97 9.28
N SER A 98 6.11 -1.33 10.04
CA SER A 98 6.70 -0.61 11.09
C SER A 98 6.94 -1.49 12.23
N VAL A 99 7.78 -1.51 12.49
CA VAL A 99 8.08 -2.10 13.54
C VAL A 99 8.04 -1.48 14.81
N ASN A 100 7.83 -1.01 13.94
CA ASN A 100 7.92 -0.53 14.67
C ASN A 100 7.70 -0.13 15.43
N LYS A 101 7.69 0.05 15.63
CA LYS A 101 7.71 0.48 16.09
C LYS A 101 7.26 1.04 16.75
N ARG A 102 7.38 1.36 17.31
CA ARG A 102 7.17 2.07 17.89
C ARG A 102 7.08 2.86 17.60
N ALA A 103 7.17 2.77 17.38
CA ALA A 103 7.12 3.51 17.03
C ALA A 103 6.61 3.99 16.62
N LEU A 104 6.34 3.91 16.80
CA LEU A 104 5.92 4.49 16.49
C LEU A 104 5.51 5.02 16.48
N SER A 105 5.70 4.95 17.00
CA SER A 105 5.52 5.64 17.05
C SER A 105 5.32 6.19 16.64
N ASN A 106 5.46 6.22 16.91
CA ASN A 106 5.38 6.87 16.59
C ASN A 106 5.03 7.18 15.91
N VAL A 107 4.98 7.08 16.09
CA VAL A 107 4.78 7.42 15.53
C VAL A 107 4.49 7.59 15.05
N ASP A 108 4.36 7.74 15.27
CA ASP A 108 4.23 8.14 14.92
C ASP A 108 4.08 8.32 14.67
#